data_8251ec79a7ee035f22451fa749efc26a
#
_entry.id   8251ec79a7ee035f22451fa749efc26a
#
_cell.length_a   1.000
_cell.length_b   1.000
_cell.length_c   1.000
_cell.angle_alpha   90.00
_cell.angle_beta   90.00
_cell.angle_gamma   90.00
#
_symmetry.space_group_name_H-M   'P 1'
#
loop_
_entity.id
_entity.type
_entity.pdbx_description
1 polymer ?
#
loop_
_entity_poly.entity_id
_entity_poly.type
_entity_poly.pdbx_seq_one_letter_code
_entity_poly.pdbx_strand_id
1 'polypeptide(L)'
;MNSILNEIGTVFIPVQNIHKAKAWYCDLLGVPAKGEVIAGHLYVLPMNGTGIVLDSKIYSEENIYKWPAFHLNTKDINAAYSFMKEKGIELTTEIENGHWFNFKDPDGNLLMICQ
;
A
#
# COMPACT_ATOMS: atom_id res chain seq x y z
N MET A 1 33.82 -9.88 3.10
CA MET A 1 33.12 -8.95 2.16
C MET A 1 31.63 -9.09 2.33
N ASN A 2 30.94 -7.97 2.42
CA ASN A 2 29.48 -7.97 2.53
C ASN A 2 28.85 -7.89 1.13
N SER A 3 27.99 -8.87 0.81
CA SER A 3 27.28 -8.93 -0.47
C SER A 3 25.85 -8.38 -0.39
N ILE A 4 25.43 -7.90 0.79
CA ILE A 4 24.10 -7.32 0.96
C ILE A 4 24.15 -5.84 0.58
N LEU A 5 23.24 -5.44 -0.31
CA LEU A 5 23.12 -4.04 -0.73
C LEU A 5 22.28 -3.24 0.27
N ASN A 6 22.64 -1.99 0.47
CA ASN A 6 21.89 -1.09 1.36
C ASN A 6 20.72 -0.44 0.62
N GLU A 7 19.85 -1.28 0.06
CA GLU A 7 18.67 -0.86 -0.67
C GLU A 7 17.53 -1.82 -0.42
N ILE A 8 16.31 -1.33 -0.50
CA ILE A 8 15.10 -2.13 -0.33
C ILE A 8 14.57 -2.45 -1.73
N GLY A 9 14.47 -3.73 -2.05
CA GLY A 9 13.92 -4.17 -3.32
C GLY A 9 12.39 -4.15 -3.32
N THR A 10 11.79 -4.78 -2.31
CA THR A 10 10.35 -5.00 -2.26
C THR A 10 9.85 -5.01 -0.82
N VAL A 11 8.66 -4.46 -0.62
CA VAL A 11 7.89 -4.64 0.61
C VAL A 11 6.67 -5.50 0.30
N PHE A 12 6.22 -6.31 1.26
CA PHE A 12 5.08 -7.20 1.10
C PHE A 12 3.91 -6.72 1.93
N ILE A 13 2.72 -6.75 1.34
CA ILE A 13 1.49 -6.41 2.06
C ILE A 13 0.61 -7.66 2.11
N PRO A 14 0.26 -8.16 3.30
CA PRO A 14 -0.67 -9.28 3.44
C PRO A 14 -2.08 -8.83 3.08
N VAL A 15 -2.73 -9.53 2.17
CA VAL A 15 -4.09 -9.23 1.73
C VAL A 15 -4.92 -10.51 1.71
N GLN A 16 -6.21 -10.40 1.98
CA GLN A 16 -7.07 -11.57 2.08
C GLN A 16 -7.42 -12.15 0.72
N ASN A 17 -7.76 -11.29 -0.24
CA ASN A 17 -8.17 -11.69 -1.58
C ASN A 17 -7.29 -10.98 -2.59
N ILE A 18 -6.43 -11.74 -3.27
CA ILE A 18 -5.43 -11.16 -4.18
C ILE A 18 -6.04 -10.39 -5.35
N HIS A 19 -7.15 -10.88 -5.90
CA HIS A 19 -7.80 -10.22 -7.05
C HIS A 19 -8.46 -8.91 -6.64
N LYS A 20 -9.13 -8.88 -5.50
CA LYS A 20 -9.73 -7.65 -4.96
C LYS A 20 -8.66 -6.64 -4.56
N ALA A 21 -7.59 -7.11 -3.94
CA ALA A 21 -6.47 -6.25 -3.54
C ALA A 21 -5.78 -5.64 -4.75
N LYS A 22 -5.54 -6.42 -5.80
CA LYS A 22 -4.99 -5.92 -7.05
C LYS A 22 -5.82 -4.74 -7.59
N ALA A 23 -7.13 -4.92 -7.69
CA ALA A 23 -8.03 -3.88 -8.19
C ALA A 23 -8.01 -2.64 -7.30
N TRP A 24 -8.07 -2.84 -5.99
CA TRP A 24 -8.11 -1.73 -5.03
C TRP A 24 -6.83 -0.90 -5.03
N TYR A 25 -5.67 -1.55 -5.00
CA TYR A 25 -4.39 -0.84 -4.97
C TYR A 25 -4.07 -0.16 -6.30
N CYS A 26 -4.39 -0.79 -7.41
CA CYS A 26 -4.20 -0.15 -8.72
C CYS A 26 -5.10 1.08 -8.87
N ASP A 27 -6.33 1.02 -8.38
CA ASP A 27 -7.24 2.16 -8.37
C ASP A 27 -6.71 3.28 -7.48
N LEU A 28 -6.24 2.95 -6.28
CA LEU A 28 -5.64 3.92 -5.36
C LEU A 28 -4.47 4.66 -6.00
N LEU A 29 -3.60 3.92 -6.68
CA LEU A 29 -2.39 4.47 -7.29
C LEU A 29 -2.63 5.10 -8.66
N GLY A 30 -3.82 4.97 -9.21
CA GLY A 30 -4.16 5.50 -10.52
C GLY A 30 -3.41 4.82 -11.65
N VAL A 31 -3.12 3.53 -11.52
CA VAL A 31 -2.41 2.74 -12.54
C VAL A 31 -3.32 1.64 -13.07
N PRO A 32 -3.10 1.20 -14.33
CA PRO A 32 -3.88 0.10 -14.88
C PRO A 32 -3.64 -1.19 -14.08
N ALA A 33 -4.72 -1.97 -13.87
CA ALA A 33 -4.63 -3.26 -13.20
C ALA A 33 -4.15 -4.33 -14.20
N LYS A 34 -2.93 -4.18 -14.68
CA LYS A 34 -2.30 -5.09 -15.65
C LYS A 34 -1.42 -6.10 -14.95
N GLY A 35 -1.06 -7.13 -15.71
CA GLY A 35 -0.21 -8.21 -15.20
C GLY A 35 -1.03 -9.30 -14.53
N GLU A 36 -0.39 -10.41 -14.32
CA GLU A 36 -1.04 -11.61 -13.80
C GLU A 36 -0.80 -11.79 -12.32
N VAL A 37 -1.74 -12.46 -11.67
CA VAL A 37 -1.53 -12.99 -10.33
C VAL A 37 -0.62 -14.21 -10.46
N ILE A 38 0.50 -14.19 -9.73
CA ILE A 38 1.53 -15.22 -9.79
C ILE A 38 1.22 -16.29 -8.74
N ALA A 39 1.26 -17.57 -9.18
CA ALA A 39 1.03 -18.73 -8.31
C ALA A 39 -0.26 -18.64 -7.48
N GLY A 40 -1.24 -17.87 -7.95
CA GLY A 40 -2.54 -17.73 -7.30
C GLY A 40 -2.56 -16.83 -6.07
N HIS A 41 -1.43 -16.28 -5.62
CA HIS A 41 -1.38 -15.50 -4.37
C HIS A 41 -0.51 -14.25 -4.38
N LEU A 42 0.24 -13.98 -5.44
CA LEU A 42 1.14 -12.83 -5.51
C LEU A 42 0.72 -11.87 -6.62
N TYR A 43 0.80 -10.58 -6.35
CA TYR A 43 0.66 -9.56 -7.39
C TYR A 43 1.69 -8.47 -7.18
N VAL A 44 2.48 -8.20 -8.22
CA VAL A 44 3.50 -7.15 -8.21
C VAL A 44 2.85 -5.85 -8.67
N LEU A 45 2.71 -4.87 -7.77
CA LEU A 45 2.17 -3.55 -8.12
C LEU A 45 3.15 -2.81 -9.04
N PRO A 46 2.64 -2.06 -10.05
CA PRO A 46 3.50 -1.23 -10.88
C PRO A 46 3.95 0.00 -10.11
N MET A 47 5.14 -0.06 -9.53
CA MET A 47 5.70 1.00 -8.68
C MET A 47 6.89 1.66 -9.34
N ASN A 48 7.13 2.93 -8.98
CA ASN A 48 8.38 3.62 -9.24
C ASN A 48 9.27 3.45 -8.01
N GLY A 49 10.51 2.97 -8.20
CA GLY A 49 11.42 2.73 -7.08
C GLY A 49 11.17 1.40 -6.39
N THR A 50 11.13 1.43 -5.06
CA THR A 50 10.91 0.22 -4.24
C THR A 50 9.59 -0.44 -4.61
N GLY A 51 9.65 -1.75 -4.84
CA GLY A 51 8.48 -2.52 -5.23
C GLY A 51 7.53 -2.81 -4.07
N ILE A 52 6.28 -3.05 -4.41
CA ILE A 52 5.27 -3.57 -3.48
C ILE A 52 4.69 -4.83 -4.09
N VAL A 53 4.68 -5.91 -3.31
CA VAL A 53 4.04 -7.17 -3.68
C VAL A 53 2.90 -7.43 -2.72
N LEU A 54 1.70 -7.61 -3.26
CA LEU A 54 0.55 -8.07 -2.49
C LEU A 54 0.63 -9.58 -2.40
N ASP A 55 0.41 -10.14 -1.21
CA ASP A 55 0.52 -11.58 -1.00
C ASP A 55 -0.62 -12.07 -0.12
N SER A 56 -1.47 -12.94 -0.69
CA SER A 56 -2.60 -13.49 0.05
C SER A 56 -2.23 -14.73 0.86
N LYS A 57 -1.07 -15.32 0.62
CA LYS A 57 -0.62 -16.50 1.35
C LYS A 57 -0.15 -16.16 2.77
N ILE A 58 0.38 -14.96 2.97
CA ILE A 58 0.86 -14.51 4.27
C ILE A 58 -0.23 -13.80 5.09
N TYR A 59 -1.46 -13.72 4.57
CA TYR A 59 -2.53 -13.02 5.27
C TYR A 59 -2.96 -13.77 6.54
N SER A 60 -3.07 -13.01 7.61
CA SER A 60 -3.83 -13.35 8.81
C SER A 60 -4.14 -12.06 9.56
N GLU A 61 -5.12 -12.06 10.43
CA GLU A 61 -5.43 -10.88 11.24
C GLU A 61 -4.25 -10.45 12.11
N GLU A 62 -3.34 -11.38 12.43
CA GLU A 62 -2.14 -11.09 13.20
C GLU A 62 -1.03 -10.49 12.34
N ASN A 63 -1.01 -10.78 11.05
CA ASN A 63 0.07 -10.37 10.14
C ASN A 63 -0.18 -9.05 9.43
N ILE A 64 -1.41 -8.53 9.45
CA ILE A 64 -1.68 -7.22 8.83
C ILE A 64 -0.93 -6.13 9.56
N TYR A 65 -0.62 -5.05 8.85
CA TYR A 65 0.11 -3.92 9.44
C TYR A 65 -0.72 -3.25 10.53
N LYS A 66 -0.18 -3.26 11.75
CA LYS A 66 -0.72 -2.53 12.90
C LYS A 66 -0.14 -1.13 13.01
N TRP A 67 0.94 -0.87 12.30
CA TRP A 67 1.68 0.39 12.23
C TRP A 67 2.03 0.65 10.77
N PRO A 68 2.16 1.91 10.33
CA PRO A 68 2.65 2.17 8.98
C PRO A 68 4.09 1.69 8.86
N ALA A 69 4.31 0.62 8.10
CA ALA A 69 5.65 0.09 7.87
C ALA A 69 6.43 0.92 6.85
N PHE A 70 5.73 1.68 6.02
CA PHE A 70 6.26 2.58 5.01
C PHE A 70 5.19 3.61 4.66
N HIS A 71 5.53 4.60 3.86
CA HIS A 71 4.54 5.54 3.36
C HIS A 71 4.61 5.65 1.83
N LEU A 72 3.48 5.97 1.23
CA LEU A 72 3.41 6.36 -0.17
C LEU A 72 3.60 7.87 -0.25
N ASN A 73 4.31 8.32 -1.26
CA ASN A 73 4.60 9.74 -1.44
C ASN A 73 3.45 10.46 -2.10
N THR A 74 3.28 11.73 -1.77
CA THR A 74 2.45 12.66 -2.51
C THR A 74 3.16 14.01 -2.63
N LYS A 75 2.82 14.76 -3.66
CA LYS A 75 3.29 16.14 -3.82
C LYS A 75 2.32 17.15 -3.20
N ASP A 76 1.12 16.70 -2.85
CA ASP A 76 0.07 17.57 -2.30
C ASP A 76 -0.76 16.78 -1.31
N ILE A 77 -0.43 16.91 -0.03
CA ILE A 77 -1.08 16.14 1.04
C ILE A 77 -2.57 16.47 1.17
N ASN A 78 -2.94 17.73 0.93
CA ASN A 78 -4.35 18.13 1.03
C ASN A 78 -5.17 17.50 -0.10
N ALA A 79 -4.63 17.49 -1.32
CA ALA A 79 -5.29 16.87 -2.46
C ALA A 79 -5.41 15.35 -2.27
N ALA A 80 -4.35 14.70 -1.75
CA ALA A 80 -4.36 13.28 -1.46
C ALA A 80 -5.43 12.93 -0.41
N TYR A 81 -5.53 13.71 0.65
CA TYR A 81 -6.52 13.51 1.71
C TYR A 81 -7.95 13.61 1.16
N SER A 82 -8.23 14.66 0.39
CA SER A 82 -9.54 14.87 -0.22
C SER A 82 -9.92 13.75 -1.19
N PHE A 83 -8.97 13.33 -2.01
CA PHE A 83 -9.16 12.21 -2.94
C PHE A 83 -9.55 10.93 -2.22
N MET A 84 -8.84 10.59 -1.16
CA MET A 84 -9.11 9.37 -0.41
C MET A 84 -10.43 9.45 0.35
N LYS A 85 -10.75 10.62 0.88
CA LYS A 85 -12.01 10.84 1.56
C LYS A 85 -13.21 10.69 0.60
N GLU A 86 -13.10 11.21 -0.61
CA GLU A 86 -14.12 11.06 -1.64
C GLU A 86 -14.32 9.62 -2.06
N LYS A 87 -13.25 8.82 -2.06
CA LYS A 87 -13.32 7.39 -2.36
C LYS A 87 -13.89 6.56 -1.22
N GLY A 88 -14.13 7.15 -0.07
CA GLY A 88 -14.66 6.43 1.08
C GLY A 88 -13.63 5.54 1.77
N ILE A 89 -12.34 5.82 1.58
CA ILE A 89 -11.27 5.08 2.25
C ILE A 89 -11.25 5.43 3.73
N GLU A 90 -11.06 4.45 4.59
CA GLU A 90 -11.02 4.66 6.03
C GLU A 90 -9.77 5.43 6.42
N LEU A 91 -9.94 6.72 6.77
CA LEU A 91 -8.86 7.58 7.25
C LEU A 91 -8.81 7.46 8.77
N THR A 92 -7.64 7.13 9.32
CA THR A 92 -7.49 6.89 10.77
C THR A 92 -6.92 8.09 11.51
N THR A 93 -6.34 9.05 10.78
CA THR A 93 -5.91 10.34 11.34
C THR A 93 -6.37 11.47 10.43
N GLU A 94 -6.31 12.70 10.93
CA GLU A 94 -6.34 13.88 10.08
C GLU A 94 -4.93 14.10 9.53
N ILE A 95 -4.75 15.15 8.73
CA ILE A 95 -3.41 15.54 8.27
C ILE A 95 -2.62 16.05 9.49
N GLU A 96 -1.52 15.37 9.78
CA GLU A 96 -0.67 15.67 10.92
C GLU A 96 0.54 16.50 10.50
N ASN A 97 0.81 17.56 11.24
CA ASN A 97 1.93 18.46 11.01
C ASN A 97 2.01 19.01 9.57
N GLY A 98 0.90 19.00 8.84
CA GLY A 98 0.86 19.41 7.44
C GLY A 98 1.57 18.46 6.47
N HIS A 99 1.99 17.28 6.92
CA HIS A 99 2.86 16.41 6.14
C HIS A 99 2.33 15.00 5.86
N TRP A 100 1.52 14.41 6.75
CA TRP A 100 1.15 13.00 6.60
C TRP A 100 -0.21 12.70 7.20
N PHE A 101 -0.78 11.58 6.77
CA PHE A 101 -1.97 11.00 7.40
C PHE A 101 -1.96 9.48 7.23
N ASN A 102 -2.70 8.80 8.10
CA ASN A 102 -2.83 7.35 8.06
C ASN A 102 -4.20 6.93 7.55
N PHE A 103 -4.24 5.77 6.93
CA PHE A 103 -5.46 5.17 6.41
C PHE A 103 -5.35 3.65 6.48
N LYS A 104 -6.47 2.97 6.27
CA LYS A 104 -6.49 1.51 6.20
C LYS A 104 -6.91 1.04 4.82
N ASP A 105 -6.29 -0.05 4.38
CA ASP A 105 -6.78 -0.77 3.22
C ASP A 105 -7.99 -1.63 3.61
N PRO A 106 -8.67 -2.31 2.66
CA PRO A 106 -9.85 -3.11 2.99
C PRO A 106 -9.61 -4.25 3.98
N ASP A 107 -8.37 -4.73 4.11
CA ASP A 107 -8.01 -5.80 5.02
C ASP A 107 -7.56 -5.30 6.40
N GLY A 108 -7.54 -3.99 6.59
CA GLY A 108 -7.15 -3.38 7.84
C GLY A 108 -5.67 -3.08 7.98
N ASN A 109 -4.88 -3.25 6.91
CA ASN A 109 -3.47 -2.81 6.93
C ASN A 109 -3.41 -1.30 7.15
N LEU A 110 -2.66 -0.87 8.15
CA LEU A 110 -2.45 0.54 8.42
C LEU A 110 -1.33 1.06 7.52
N LEU A 111 -1.63 2.07 6.74
CA LEU A 111 -0.74 2.67 5.76
C LEU A 111 -0.67 4.18 5.96
N MET A 112 0.31 4.82 5.32
CA MET A 112 0.54 6.26 5.46
C MET A 112 0.76 6.89 4.09
N ILE A 113 0.24 8.11 3.93
CA ILE A 113 0.62 9.02 2.84
C ILE A 113 1.45 10.14 3.46
N CYS A 114 2.53 10.52 2.82
CA CYS A 114 3.42 11.57 3.32
C CYS A 114 3.91 12.48 2.20
N GLN A 115 3.92 13.77 2.48
CA GLN A 115 4.47 14.78 1.56
C GLN A 115 5.89 15.15 1.97
#